data_56a5f34c3274d23ad95a4711cf03d375
#
_entry.id   56a5f34c3274d23ad95a4711cf03d375
#
_cell.length_a   1.000
_cell.length_b   1.000
_cell.length_c   1.000
_cell.angle_alpha   90.00
_cell.angle_beta   90.00
_cell.angle_gamma   90.00
#
_symmetry.space_group_name_H-M   'P 1'
#
loop_
_entity.id
_entity.type
_entity.pdbx_description
1 polymer ?
#
loop_
_entity_poly.entity_id
_entity_poly.type
_entity_poly.pdbx_seq_one_letter_code
_entity_poly.pdbx_strand_id
1 'polypeptide(L)'
;KAQALIDTFFPGALTIILPKSELVGNVVSGGLDTVAVRMPANEIAHRVIEAAHCPIAAPSANTSGLPSPTRAKYVIDDMAGKIDAIIDGGDCEYGVESTVITLATDVPTILRPGAVTKEMLEDVIGEVVVANAVLHGMKDNETAQSPGMKYKHYAPKARVVIVDANRKTYEAFVNKQKGAFALCFDEDE
;
A
#
# COMPACT_ATOMS: atom_id res chain seq x y z
N LYS A 1 -10.75 -14.60 -12.84
CA LYS A 1 -10.61 -13.73 -11.65
C LYS A 1 -9.82 -12.47 -11.95
N ALA A 2 -8.61 -12.55 -12.56
CA ALA A 2 -7.79 -11.35 -12.86
C ALA A 2 -8.57 -10.30 -13.68
N GLN A 3 -9.21 -10.69 -14.78
CA GLN A 3 -9.97 -9.78 -15.62
C GLN A 3 -11.11 -9.09 -14.83
N ALA A 4 -11.85 -9.85 -14.02
CA ALA A 4 -12.93 -9.27 -13.22
C ALA A 4 -12.43 -8.22 -12.22
N LEU A 5 -11.28 -8.44 -11.58
CA LEU A 5 -10.66 -7.45 -10.69
C LEU A 5 -10.17 -6.21 -11.45
N ILE A 6 -9.59 -6.40 -12.64
CA ILE A 6 -9.15 -5.30 -13.51
C ILE A 6 -10.36 -4.46 -13.93
N ASP A 7 -11.42 -5.09 -14.41
CA ASP A 7 -12.62 -4.39 -14.89
C ASP A 7 -13.34 -3.60 -13.79
N THR A 8 -13.17 -4.03 -12.52
CA THR A 8 -13.82 -3.39 -11.38
C THR A 8 -12.95 -2.34 -10.70
N PHE A 9 -11.64 -2.59 -10.54
CA PHE A 9 -10.78 -1.78 -9.68
C PHE A 9 -9.65 -1.04 -10.40
N PHE A 10 -9.48 -1.20 -11.72
CA PHE A 10 -8.52 -0.43 -12.50
C PHE A 10 -9.24 0.64 -13.35
N PRO A 11 -8.70 1.85 -13.40
CA PRO A 11 -7.55 2.36 -12.64
C PRO A 11 -7.91 2.58 -11.16
N GLY A 12 -6.95 2.30 -10.23
CA GLY A 12 -7.27 2.44 -8.81
C GLY A 12 -6.19 1.99 -7.83
N ALA A 13 -6.64 1.75 -6.60
CA ALA A 13 -5.79 1.41 -5.46
C ALA A 13 -5.64 -0.12 -5.25
N LEU A 14 -5.70 -0.91 -6.33
CA LEU A 14 -5.46 -2.35 -6.30
C LEU A 14 -4.18 -2.70 -7.07
N THR A 15 -3.35 -3.56 -6.50
CA THR A 15 -2.20 -4.19 -7.14
C THR A 15 -2.46 -5.69 -7.21
N ILE A 16 -2.35 -6.28 -8.39
CA ILE A 16 -2.58 -7.71 -8.63
C ILE A 16 -1.25 -8.38 -8.96
N ILE A 17 -0.91 -9.43 -8.23
CA ILE A 17 0.25 -10.27 -8.52
C ILE A 17 -0.20 -11.46 -9.37
N LEU A 18 0.46 -11.63 -10.50
CA LEU A 18 0.21 -12.66 -11.50
C LEU A 18 1.49 -13.46 -11.80
N PRO A 19 1.41 -14.69 -12.28
CA PRO A 19 2.53 -15.37 -12.91
C PRO A 19 3.09 -14.49 -14.04
N LYS A 20 4.40 -14.30 -14.07
CA LYS A 20 5.03 -13.49 -15.12
C LYS A 20 5.22 -14.28 -16.41
N SER A 21 5.20 -13.57 -17.54
CA SER A 21 5.65 -14.10 -18.81
C SER A 21 7.17 -13.93 -18.97
N GLU A 22 7.75 -14.57 -19.98
CA GLU A 22 9.19 -14.42 -20.35
C GLU A 22 9.58 -12.99 -20.74
N LEU A 23 8.60 -12.15 -21.09
CA LEU A 23 8.81 -10.73 -21.39
C LEU A 23 9.19 -9.92 -20.14
N VAL A 24 8.87 -10.40 -18.95
CA VAL A 24 9.21 -9.72 -17.70
C VAL A 24 10.54 -10.25 -17.17
N GLY A 25 11.60 -9.45 -17.32
CA GLY A 25 12.95 -9.80 -16.88
C GLY A 25 13.06 -9.99 -15.36
N ASN A 26 13.99 -10.84 -14.93
CA ASN A 26 14.23 -11.15 -13.50
C ASN A 26 14.60 -9.91 -12.67
N VAL A 27 15.25 -8.92 -13.27
CA VAL A 27 15.59 -7.66 -12.60
C VAL A 27 14.30 -6.93 -12.16
N VAL A 28 13.26 -6.91 -13.00
CA VAL A 28 11.98 -6.28 -12.72
C VAL A 28 11.20 -7.03 -11.64
N SER A 29 11.20 -8.38 -11.72
CA SER A 29 10.47 -9.23 -10.76
C SER A 29 11.25 -9.53 -9.47
N GLY A 30 12.47 -9.01 -9.31
CA GLY A 30 13.33 -9.35 -8.19
C GLY A 30 13.70 -10.84 -8.11
N GLY A 31 13.71 -11.53 -9.26
CA GLY A 31 13.97 -12.97 -9.36
C GLY A 31 12.76 -13.86 -9.09
N LEU A 32 11.59 -13.29 -8.81
CA LEU A 32 10.35 -14.06 -8.59
C LEU A 32 9.75 -14.50 -9.94
N ASP A 33 8.96 -15.57 -9.91
CA ASP A 33 8.18 -16.06 -11.04
C ASP A 33 6.84 -15.33 -11.22
N THR A 34 6.66 -14.25 -10.45
CA THR A 34 5.47 -13.41 -10.46
C THR A 34 5.81 -11.95 -10.71
N VAL A 35 4.83 -11.18 -11.17
CA VAL A 35 4.91 -9.73 -11.34
C VAL A 35 3.69 -9.06 -10.74
N ALA A 36 3.91 -7.95 -10.05
CA ALA A 36 2.85 -7.10 -9.51
C ALA A 36 2.48 -6.01 -10.53
N VAL A 37 1.19 -5.89 -10.84
CA VAL A 37 0.67 -4.94 -11.83
C VAL A 37 -0.38 -4.05 -11.17
N ARG A 38 -0.30 -2.76 -11.45
CA ARG A 38 -1.29 -1.76 -11.03
C ARG A 38 -1.48 -0.73 -12.14
N MET A 39 -2.71 -0.22 -12.26
CA MET A 39 -3.02 0.97 -13.05
C MET A 39 -3.43 2.10 -12.11
N PRO A 40 -2.63 3.16 -11.92
CA PRO A 40 -2.98 4.26 -11.01
C PRO A 40 -4.15 5.08 -11.54
N ALA A 41 -5.02 5.58 -10.64
CA ALA A 41 -6.14 6.44 -11.01
C ALA A 41 -5.73 7.91 -11.26
N ASN A 42 -4.58 8.35 -10.73
CA ASN A 42 -4.13 9.73 -10.92
C ASN A 42 -3.84 10.01 -12.41
N GLU A 43 -4.50 11.02 -12.96
CA GLU A 43 -4.45 11.36 -14.39
C GLU A 43 -3.02 11.70 -14.86
N ILE A 44 -2.23 12.40 -14.05
CA ILE A 44 -0.86 12.77 -14.39
C ILE A 44 0.01 11.52 -14.46
N ALA A 45 -0.09 10.61 -13.48
CA ALA A 45 0.63 9.33 -13.51
C ALA A 45 0.23 8.49 -14.74
N HIS A 46 -1.05 8.49 -15.08
CA HIS A 46 -1.57 7.79 -16.27
C HIS A 46 -0.96 8.35 -17.56
N ARG A 47 -0.93 9.68 -17.72
CA ARG A 47 -0.32 10.34 -18.89
C ARG A 47 1.18 10.07 -19.00
N VAL A 48 1.89 9.99 -17.87
CA VAL A 48 3.33 9.65 -17.86
C VAL A 48 3.53 8.22 -18.37
N ILE A 49 2.72 7.26 -17.90
CA ILE A 49 2.80 5.86 -18.34
C ILE A 49 2.46 5.74 -19.83
N GLU A 50 1.43 6.43 -20.28
CA GLU A 50 1.01 6.44 -21.68
C GLU A 50 2.10 7.03 -22.59
N ALA A 51 2.68 8.17 -22.19
CA ALA A 51 3.78 8.81 -22.94
C ALA A 51 5.06 8.00 -22.97
N ALA A 52 5.30 7.15 -21.98
CA ALA A 52 6.46 6.27 -21.93
C ALA A 52 6.34 5.09 -22.92
N HIS A 53 5.15 4.75 -23.41
CA HIS A 53 4.86 3.62 -24.29
C HIS A 53 5.41 2.27 -23.78
N CYS A 54 5.65 2.16 -22.46
CA CYS A 54 6.10 0.93 -21.81
C CYS A 54 5.65 0.91 -20.33
N PRO A 55 5.59 -0.28 -19.72
CA PRO A 55 5.37 -0.39 -18.29
C PRO A 55 6.50 0.30 -17.50
N ILE A 56 6.14 0.92 -16.37
CA ILE A 56 7.08 1.63 -15.50
C ILE A 56 7.21 0.86 -14.18
N ALA A 57 8.43 0.55 -13.78
CA ALA A 57 8.71 0.03 -12.44
C ALA A 57 8.76 1.21 -11.45
N ALA A 58 7.87 1.20 -10.46
CA ALA A 58 7.69 2.32 -9.55
C ALA A 58 7.66 1.85 -8.08
N PRO A 59 8.67 2.19 -7.27
CA PRO A 59 8.60 2.07 -5.81
C PRO A 59 7.88 3.28 -5.19
N SER A 60 7.73 3.28 -3.86
CA SER A 60 7.30 4.47 -3.12
C SER A 60 8.38 5.56 -3.16
N ALA A 61 7.94 6.84 -3.22
CA ALA A 61 8.83 8.00 -3.38
C ALA A 61 9.40 8.49 -2.04
N ASN A 62 10.01 7.60 -1.26
CA ASN A 62 10.61 7.87 0.04
C ASN A 62 11.92 7.13 0.25
N THR A 63 12.74 7.59 1.17
CA THR A 63 13.88 6.82 1.68
C THR A 63 13.38 5.59 2.41
N SER A 64 14.03 4.44 2.21
CA SER A 64 13.66 3.16 2.82
C SER A 64 13.49 3.28 4.33
N GLY A 65 12.38 2.74 4.84
CA GLY A 65 12.03 2.79 6.26
C GLY A 65 11.18 4.01 6.68
N LEU A 66 11.05 5.02 5.83
CA LEU A 66 10.11 6.12 6.05
C LEU A 66 8.72 5.78 5.52
N PRO A 67 7.65 6.45 6.02
CA PRO A 67 6.31 6.32 5.48
C PRO A 67 6.23 6.75 4.03
N SER A 68 5.35 6.12 3.23
CA SER A 68 5.06 6.57 1.88
C SER A 68 4.44 7.96 1.90
N PRO A 69 4.96 8.91 1.10
CA PRO A 69 4.48 10.29 1.10
C PRO A 69 3.10 10.40 0.46
N THR A 70 2.26 11.26 1.01
CA THR A 70 0.92 11.56 0.51
C THR A 70 0.81 12.93 -0.16
N ARG A 71 1.89 13.73 -0.11
CA ARG A 71 1.99 15.08 -0.69
C ARG A 71 3.34 15.29 -1.32
N ALA A 72 3.38 16.08 -2.40
CA ALA A 72 4.62 16.45 -3.10
C ALA A 72 5.66 17.07 -2.15
N LYS A 73 5.22 17.90 -1.18
CA LYS A 73 6.11 18.48 -0.17
C LYS A 73 6.97 17.45 0.54
N TYR A 74 6.40 16.32 0.95
CA TYR A 74 7.16 15.27 1.66
C TYR A 74 8.13 14.53 0.75
N VAL A 75 7.79 14.41 -0.55
CA VAL A 75 8.72 13.90 -1.56
C VAL A 75 9.90 14.85 -1.75
N ILE A 76 9.62 16.14 -1.84
CA ILE A 76 10.66 17.19 -1.95
C ILE A 76 11.58 17.15 -0.73
N ASP A 77 11.01 17.15 0.47
CA ASP A 77 11.77 17.17 1.73
C ASP A 77 12.71 15.94 1.87
N ASP A 78 12.31 14.77 1.34
CA ASP A 78 13.09 13.53 1.45
C ASP A 78 14.01 13.28 0.23
N MET A 79 13.57 13.61 -0.98
CA MET A 79 14.20 13.14 -2.22
C MET A 79 14.89 14.24 -3.04
N ALA A 80 14.73 15.53 -2.69
CA ALA A 80 15.39 16.61 -3.42
C ALA A 80 16.92 16.43 -3.45
N GLY A 81 17.50 16.58 -4.63
CA GLY A 81 18.94 16.34 -4.87
C GLY A 81 19.37 14.88 -4.97
N LYS A 82 18.44 13.92 -4.80
CA LYS A 82 18.67 12.48 -4.95
C LYS A 82 18.04 11.91 -6.21
N ILE A 83 17.10 12.63 -6.81
CA ILE A 83 16.38 12.25 -8.04
C ILE A 83 16.35 13.41 -9.01
N ASP A 84 16.17 13.15 -10.30
CA ASP A 84 16.29 14.13 -11.37
C ASP A 84 15.07 15.07 -11.46
N ALA A 85 13.87 14.57 -11.18
CA ALA A 85 12.63 15.34 -11.29
C ALA A 85 11.56 14.87 -10.31
N ILE A 86 10.68 15.79 -9.92
CA ILE A 86 9.48 15.54 -9.14
C ILE A 86 8.31 16.16 -9.90
N ILE A 87 7.27 15.38 -10.16
CA ILE A 87 6.02 15.87 -10.74
C ILE A 87 5.00 15.91 -9.62
N ASP A 88 4.50 17.10 -9.32
CA ASP A 88 3.42 17.26 -8.34
C ASP A 88 2.08 16.90 -8.97
N GLY A 89 1.54 15.77 -8.56
CA GLY A 89 0.24 15.25 -8.99
C GLY A 89 -0.91 15.57 -8.04
N GLY A 90 -0.68 16.45 -7.07
CA GLY A 90 -1.62 16.74 -5.98
C GLY A 90 -1.51 15.77 -4.80
N ASP A 91 -2.37 15.98 -3.81
CA ASP A 91 -2.46 15.12 -2.62
C ASP A 91 -3.02 13.73 -2.98
N CYS A 92 -2.56 12.70 -2.26
CA CYS A 92 -3.11 11.37 -2.44
C CYS A 92 -4.54 11.29 -1.88
N GLU A 93 -5.44 10.67 -2.64
CA GLU A 93 -6.81 10.39 -2.19
C GLU A 93 -6.82 9.42 -1.00
N TYR A 94 -5.96 8.40 -1.05
CA TYR A 94 -5.81 7.41 0.02
C TYR A 94 -4.50 7.65 0.77
N GLY A 95 -4.57 7.71 2.10
CA GLY A 95 -3.41 7.86 2.97
C GLY A 95 -2.61 6.58 3.21
N VAL A 96 -3.01 5.47 2.58
CA VAL A 96 -2.38 4.15 2.67
C VAL A 96 -2.02 3.63 1.29
N GLU A 97 -1.11 2.67 1.23
CA GLU A 97 -0.72 2.02 -0.02
C GLU A 97 -1.88 1.21 -0.62
N SER A 98 -1.74 0.88 -1.92
CA SER A 98 -2.69 -0.01 -2.61
C SER A 98 -2.80 -1.37 -1.91
N THR A 99 -3.99 -1.94 -1.91
CA THR A 99 -4.19 -3.36 -1.59
C THR A 99 -3.38 -4.21 -2.56
N VAL A 100 -2.66 -5.20 -2.06
CA VAL A 100 -1.92 -6.17 -2.87
C VAL A 100 -2.56 -7.54 -2.71
N ILE A 101 -3.04 -8.11 -3.81
CA ILE A 101 -3.59 -9.46 -3.88
C ILE A 101 -2.77 -10.32 -4.83
N THR A 102 -2.46 -11.55 -4.46
CA THR A 102 -1.88 -12.53 -5.37
C THR A 102 -2.94 -13.49 -5.90
N LEU A 103 -2.89 -13.74 -7.20
CA LEU A 103 -3.65 -14.77 -7.90
C LEU A 103 -2.76 -15.95 -8.33
N ALA A 104 -1.50 -15.96 -7.91
CA ALA A 104 -0.54 -17.04 -8.16
C ALA A 104 -0.59 -18.15 -7.09
N THR A 105 -1.66 -18.20 -6.29
CA THR A 105 -1.95 -19.17 -5.24
C THR A 105 -3.28 -19.86 -5.53
N ASP A 106 -3.54 -21.02 -4.92
CA ASP A 106 -4.79 -21.77 -5.11
C ASP A 106 -6.01 -20.94 -4.73
N VAL A 107 -5.94 -20.22 -3.61
CA VAL A 107 -6.94 -19.25 -3.18
C VAL A 107 -6.34 -17.84 -3.28
N PRO A 108 -7.04 -16.87 -3.93
CA PRO A 108 -6.59 -15.48 -3.96
C PRO A 108 -6.27 -14.95 -2.56
N THR A 109 -5.07 -14.39 -2.39
CA THR A 109 -4.54 -14.07 -1.06
C THR A 109 -4.11 -12.60 -0.98
N ILE A 110 -4.63 -11.85 -0.01
CA ILE A 110 -4.20 -10.48 0.29
C ILE A 110 -2.85 -10.54 0.99
N LEU A 111 -1.83 -9.91 0.39
CA LEU A 111 -0.48 -9.79 0.93
C LEU A 111 -0.23 -8.44 1.62
N ARG A 112 -1.04 -7.44 1.30
CA ARG A 112 -1.04 -6.12 1.95
C ARG A 112 -2.46 -5.55 1.90
N PRO A 113 -3.07 -5.20 3.04
CA PRO A 113 -4.34 -4.51 3.07
C PRO A 113 -4.17 -3.05 2.62
N GLY A 114 -5.23 -2.46 2.07
CA GLY A 114 -5.29 -1.08 1.61
C GLY A 114 -6.74 -0.64 1.40
N ALA A 115 -6.98 0.36 0.55
CA ALA A 115 -8.31 0.93 0.33
C ALA A 115 -9.31 -0.05 -0.29
N VAL A 116 -8.87 -1.03 -1.08
CA VAL A 116 -9.74 -2.11 -1.58
C VAL A 116 -9.77 -3.20 -0.51
N THR A 117 -10.94 -3.38 0.13
CA THR A 117 -11.10 -4.30 1.26
C THR A 117 -11.25 -5.76 0.81
N LYS A 118 -11.15 -6.68 1.76
CA LYS A 118 -11.37 -8.10 1.52
C LYS A 118 -12.79 -8.36 1.00
N GLU A 119 -13.78 -7.73 1.61
CA GLU A 119 -15.19 -7.86 1.27
C GLU A 119 -15.44 -7.39 -0.18
N MET A 120 -14.88 -6.24 -0.57
CA MET A 120 -14.98 -5.74 -1.95
C MET A 120 -14.38 -6.72 -2.97
N LEU A 121 -13.29 -7.39 -2.62
CA LEU A 121 -12.67 -8.42 -3.47
C LEU A 121 -13.54 -9.67 -3.53
N GLU A 122 -14.09 -10.12 -2.41
CA GLU A 122 -14.97 -11.30 -2.31
C GLU A 122 -16.26 -11.11 -3.10
N ASP A 123 -16.81 -9.91 -3.15
CA ASP A 123 -17.99 -9.58 -3.97
C ASP A 123 -17.74 -9.80 -5.48
N VAL A 124 -16.49 -9.66 -5.95
CA VAL A 124 -16.12 -9.77 -7.36
C VAL A 124 -15.64 -11.17 -7.75
N ILE A 125 -14.81 -11.81 -6.90
CA ILE A 125 -14.12 -13.05 -7.28
C ILE A 125 -14.40 -14.23 -6.37
N GLY A 126 -15.27 -14.07 -5.37
CA GLY A 126 -15.57 -15.06 -4.34
C GLY A 126 -14.47 -15.13 -3.28
N GLU A 127 -14.23 -16.29 -2.73
CA GLU A 127 -13.33 -16.51 -1.60
C GLU A 127 -11.95 -15.85 -1.77
N VAL A 128 -11.58 -15.06 -0.76
CA VAL A 128 -10.27 -14.38 -0.62
C VAL A 128 -9.78 -14.57 0.82
N VAL A 129 -8.49 -14.89 0.97
CA VAL A 129 -7.86 -15.01 2.29
C VAL A 129 -6.85 -13.90 2.53
N VAL A 130 -6.54 -13.64 3.79
CA VAL A 130 -5.45 -12.72 4.18
C VAL A 130 -4.24 -13.56 4.57
N ALA A 131 -3.06 -13.22 4.05
CA ALA A 131 -1.84 -13.95 4.35
C ALA A 131 -1.51 -13.93 5.85
N ASN A 132 -1.08 -15.05 6.39
CA ASN A 132 -0.67 -15.15 7.80
C ASN A 132 0.41 -14.14 8.18
N ALA A 133 1.32 -13.83 7.26
CA ALA A 133 2.36 -12.83 7.46
C ALA A 133 1.81 -11.41 7.71
N VAL A 134 0.63 -11.09 7.18
CA VAL A 134 -0.08 -9.82 7.43
C VAL A 134 -0.65 -9.78 8.85
N LEU A 135 -1.17 -10.92 9.33
CA LEU A 135 -1.83 -11.03 10.63
C LEU A 135 -0.82 -11.19 11.79
N HIS A 136 0.28 -11.88 11.55
CA HIS A 136 1.22 -12.33 12.60
C HIS A 136 2.68 -11.93 12.36
N GLY A 137 2.99 -11.22 11.25
CA GLY A 137 4.35 -10.94 10.81
C GLY A 137 5.00 -12.13 10.09
N MET A 138 6.06 -11.83 9.32
CA MET A 138 6.84 -12.86 8.60
C MET A 138 7.76 -13.64 9.54
N LYS A 139 7.95 -14.91 9.25
CA LYS A 139 9.00 -15.74 9.87
C LYS A 139 10.36 -15.49 9.20
N ASP A 140 11.46 -15.72 9.94
CA ASP A 140 12.83 -15.45 9.47
C ASP A 140 13.24 -16.10 8.14
N ASN A 141 12.58 -17.18 7.74
CA ASN A 141 12.88 -17.96 6.52
C ASN A 141 11.84 -17.75 5.38
N GLU A 142 10.93 -16.81 5.50
CA GLU A 142 9.93 -16.55 4.47
C GLU A 142 10.44 -15.54 3.44
N THR A 143 10.18 -15.77 2.15
CA THR A 143 10.50 -14.83 1.08
C THR A 143 9.36 -13.83 0.94
N ALA A 144 9.66 -12.53 1.02
CA ALA A 144 8.69 -11.47 0.83
C ALA A 144 8.18 -11.48 -0.62
N GLN A 145 6.88 -11.65 -0.80
CA GLN A 145 6.20 -11.66 -2.11
C GLN A 145 5.70 -10.27 -2.53
N SER A 146 5.69 -9.31 -1.61
CA SER A 146 5.36 -7.92 -1.91
C SER A 146 6.19 -6.95 -1.05
N PRO A 147 6.37 -5.69 -1.51
CA PRO A 147 6.94 -4.63 -0.67
C PRO A 147 6.12 -4.47 0.62
N GLY A 148 6.81 -4.23 1.73
CA GLY A 148 6.17 -4.05 3.04
C GLY A 148 6.01 -5.32 3.87
N MET A 149 6.26 -6.52 3.33
CA MET A 149 6.17 -7.77 4.11
C MET A 149 7.42 -8.05 4.95
N LYS A 150 8.62 -7.72 4.46
CA LYS A 150 9.89 -8.16 5.08
C LYS A 150 10.37 -7.28 6.23
N TYR A 151 10.07 -5.99 6.20
CA TYR A 151 10.57 -5.04 7.18
C TYR A 151 9.42 -4.42 7.95
N LYS A 152 9.65 -4.09 9.21
CA LYS A 152 8.70 -3.34 10.03
C LYS A 152 8.59 -1.92 9.44
N HIS A 153 7.58 -1.71 8.60
CA HIS A 153 7.29 -0.42 8.00
C HIS A 153 6.48 0.44 8.97
N TYR A 154 6.65 1.77 8.87
CA TYR A 154 5.81 2.76 9.57
C TYR A 154 5.78 2.60 11.10
N ALA A 155 6.86 2.07 11.69
CA ALA A 155 6.96 2.00 13.14
C ALA A 155 7.28 3.39 13.70
N PRO A 156 6.32 4.13 14.25
CA PRO A 156 6.61 5.42 14.87
C PRO A 156 7.53 5.23 16.05
N LYS A 157 8.40 6.22 16.31
CA LYS A 157 9.23 6.24 17.52
C LYS A 157 8.38 6.43 18.79
N ALA A 158 7.24 7.11 18.63
CA ALA A 158 6.29 7.32 19.71
C ALA A 158 5.50 6.04 20.00
N ARG A 159 5.12 5.86 21.26
CA ARG A 159 4.21 4.80 21.67
C ARG A 159 2.81 5.12 21.11
N VAL A 160 2.26 4.22 20.32
CA VAL A 160 0.87 4.29 19.85
C VAL A 160 -0.02 3.46 20.76
N VAL A 161 -1.14 4.03 21.17
CA VAL A 161 -2.16 3.36 21.99
C VAL A 161 -3.50 3.51 21.29
N ILE A 162 -4.16 2.40 21.02
CA ILE A 162 -5.54 2.38 20.55
C ILE A 162 -6.45 2.35 21.80
N VAL A 163 -7.36 3.30 21.87
CA VAL A 163 -8.36 3.38 22.96
C VAL A 163 -9.73 3.06 22.35
N ASP A 164 -10.18 1.82 22.55
CA ASP A 164 -11.52 1.38 22.18
C ASP A 164 -12.45 1.63 23.39
N ALA A 165 -13.13 2.76 23.39
CA ALA A 165 -13.96 3.19 24.52
C ALA A 165 -14.99 4.25 24.07
N ASN A 166 -15.98 4.51 24.92
CA ASN A 166 -16.85 5.64 24.70
C ASN A 166 -16.11 6.99 24.89
N ARG A 167 -16.65 8.08 24.34
CA ARG A 167 -16.06 9.42 24.36
C ARG A 167 -15.57 9.85 25.75
N LYS A 168 -16.39 9.69 26.80
CA LYS A 168 -16.05 10.10 28.16
C LYS A 168 -14.81 9.37 28.70
N THR A 169 -14.68 8.09 28.42
CA THR A 169 -13.54 7.27 28.82
C THR A 169 -12.31 7.64 28.02
N TYR A 170 -12.46 7.88 26.71
CA TYR A 170 -11.39 8.34 25.82
C TYR A 170 -10.83 9.68 26.29
N GLU A 171 -11.67 10.70 26.52
CA GLU A 171 -11.28 12.01 27.02
C GLU A 171 -10.53 11.90 28.38
N ALA A 172 -11.07 11.11 29.30
CA ALA A 172 -10.45 10.90 30.61
C ALA A 172 -9.07 10.19 30.50
N PHE A 173 -8.89 9.33 29.50
CA PHE A 173 -7.61 8.67 29.23
C PHE A 173 -6.61 9.68 28.62
N VAL A 174 -6.99 10.39 27.57
CA VAL A 174 -6.14 11.34 26.84
C VAL A 174 -5.66 12.46 27.76
N ASN A 175 -6.56 13.04 28.57
CA ASN A 175 -6.25 14.13 29.51
C ASN A 175 -5.21 13.74 30.59
N LYS A 176 -5.01 12.44 30.84
CA LYS A 176 -3.96 11.93 31.73
C LYS A 176 -2.60 11.78 31.07
N GLN A 177 -2.54 11.81 29.73
CA GLN A 177 -1.32 11.59 28.97
C GLN A 177 -0.63 12.92 28.66
N LYS A 178 0.42 13.27 29.40
CA LYS A 178 1.20 14.48 29.13
C LYS A 178 2.01 14.32 27.84
N GLY A 179 1.86 15.29 26.91
CA GLY A 179 2.62 15.31 25.65
C GLY A 179 2.15 14.28 24.62
N ALA A 180 0.96 13.71 24.77
CA ALA A 180 0.34 12.86 23.76
C ALA A 180 -0.37 13.70 22.69
N PHE A 181 -0.37 13.18 21.45
CA PHE A 181 -1.28 13.62 20.40
C PHE A 181 -2.47 12.67 20.39
N ALA A 182 -3.68 13.23 20.34
CA ALA A 182 -4.90 12.47 20.18
C ALA A 182 -5.33 12.51 18.72
N LEU A 183 -5.74 11.36 18.19
CA LEU A 183 -6.42 11.23 16.91
C LEU A 183 -7.84 10.78 17.22
N CYS A 184 -8.83 11.55 16.79
CA CYS A 184 -10.25 11.28 16.97
C CYS A 184 -11.00 11.60 15.67
N PHE A 185 -12.25 11.22 15.59
CA PHE A 185 -13.12 11.64 14.50
C PHE A 185 -13.64 13.07 14.79
N ASP A 186 -14.03 13.80 13.74
CA ASP A 186 -14.54 15.18 13.87
C ASP A 186 -15.78 15.28 14.81
N GLU A 187 -16.58 14.19 14.84
CA GLU A 187 -17.74 14.11 15.73
C GLU A 187 -17.35 13.95 17.21
N ASP A 188 -16.08 13.67 17.48
CA ASP A 188 -15.55 13.46 18.85
C ASP A 188 -14.79 14.69 19.39
N GLU A 189 -14.70 15.79 18.62
CA GLU A 189 -14.10 17.07 19.04
C GLU A 189 -14.94 17.85 20.09
#